data_8a33fdc38cd836faecc00a8f76d95445
#
_entry.id   8a33fdc38cd836faecc00a8f76d95445
#
_cell.length_a   1.000
_cell.length_b   1.000
_cell.length_c   1.000
_cell.angle_alpha   90.00
_cell.angle_beta   90.00
_cell.angle_gamma   90.00
#
_symmetry.space_group_name_H-M   'P 1'
#
loop_
_entity.id
_entity.type
_entity.pdbx_description
1 polymer ?
#
loop_
_entity_poly.entity_id
_entity_poly.type
_entity_poly.pdbx_seq_one_letter_code
_entity_poly.pdbx_strand_id
1 'polypeptide(L)' 'MIRKIEGHLRGTFANARIALTPRPKQKDSAEVYVGEEFVGVVFQDEDEDGSYMFEMAILAEDLP' A
#
# COMPACT_ATOMS: atom_id res chain seq x y z
N MET A 1 7.53 -10.08 -4.23
CA MET A 1 7.70 -8.86 -3.42
C MET A 1 6.37 -8.23 -3.01
N ILE A 2 5.52 -7.95 -3.97
CA ILE A 2 4.19 -7.38 -3.68
C ILE A 2 3.40 -8.23 -2.70
N ARG A 3 3.44 -9.55 -2.86
CA ARG A 3 2.71 -10.44 -1.96
C ARG A 3 3.22 -10.41 -0.53
N LYS A 4 4.53 -10.20 -0.34
CA LYS A 4 5.09 -10.10 1.00
C LYS A 4 4.60 -8.84 1.71
N ILE A 5 4.57 -7.73 0.99
CA ILE A 5 4.09 -6.46 1.52
C ILE A 5 2.59 -6.56 1.81
N GLU A 6 1.84 -7.13 0.90
CA GLU A 6 0.41 -7.35 1.08
C GLU A 6 0.13 -8.16 2.34
N GLY A 7 0.84 -9.27 2.52
CA GLY A 7 0.70 -10.10 3.71
C GLY A 7 1.05 -9.38 4.98
N HIS A 8 2.11 -8.57 4.94
CA HIS A 8 2.52 -7.77 6.09
C HIS A 8 1.44 -6.76 6.48
N LEU A 9 0.89 -6.06 5.49
CA LEU A 9 -0.15 -5.07 5.75
C LEU A 9 -1.43 -5.72 6.27
N ARG A 10 -1.80 -6.86 5.71
CA ARG A 10 -2.97 -7.60 6.19
C ARG A 10 -2.82 -7.98 7.67
N GLY A 11 -1.62 -8.40 8.07
CA GLY A 11 -1.36 -8.75 9.45
C GLY A 11 -1.32 -7.54 10.36
N THR A 12 -0.62 -6.48 9.92
CA THR A 12 -0.47 -5.27 10.71
C THR A 12 -1.81 -4.60 11.01
N PHE A 13 -2.69 -4.55 10.01
CA PHE A 13 -4.00 -3.90 10.16
C PHE A 13 -5.13 -4.87 10.47
N ALA A 14 -4.80 -6.16 10.61
CA ALA A 14 -5.79 -7.21 10.85
C ALA A 14 -6.94 -7.13 9.84
N ASN A 15 -6.61 -6.97 8.56
CA ASN A 15 -7.60 -6.76 7.51
C ASN A 15 -7.24 -7.56 6.26
N ALA A 16 -7.94 -8.67 6.04
CA ALA A 16 -7.71 -9.55 4.92
C ALA A 16 -8.18 -8.97 3.57
N ARG A 17 -8.86 -7.83 3.59
CA ARG A 17 -9.35 -7.18 2.37
C ARG A 17 -8.32 -6.25 1.75
N ILE A 18 -7.17 -6.08 2.37
CA ILE A 18 -6.09 -5.28 1.80
C ILE A 18 -5.51 -6.01 0.60
N ALA A 19 -5.39 -5.31 -0.52
CA ALA A 19 -4.83 -5.85 -1.75
C ALA A 19 -3.90 -4.83 -2.39
N LEU A 20 -2.80 -5.33 -2.95
CA LEU A 20 -1.84 -4.50 -3.66
C LEU A 20 -1.88 -4.80 -5.15
N THR A 21 -1.87 -3.73 -5.95
CA THR A 21 -1.84 -3.82 -7.41
C THR A 21 -0.58 -3.15 -7.93
N PRO A 22 0.25 -3.85 -8.72
CA PRO A 22 1.47 -3.25 -9.25
C PRO A 22 1.13 -2.09 -10.21
N ARG A 23 1.99 -1.08 -10.19
CA ARG A 23 1.83 0.08 -11.07
C ARG A 23 2.59 -0.19 -12.37
N PRO A 24 1.94 -0.15 -13.54
CA PRO A 24 2.58 -0.56 -14.80
C PRO A 24 3.83 0.23 -15.17
N LYS A 25 3.88 1.49 -14.80
CA LYS A 25 4.98 2.38 -15.18
C LYS A 25 6.01 2.62 -14.09
N GLN A 26 5.82 2.03 -12.92
CA GLN A 26 6.72 2.23 -11.79
C GLN A 26 6.96 0.90 -11.10
N LYS A 27 8.16 0.37 -11.30
CA LYS A 27 8.51 -0.96 -10.81
C LYS A 27 8.61 -1.06 -9.29
N ASP A 28 8.86 0.07 -8.63
CA ASP A 28 9.15 0.08 -7.21
C ASP A 28 7.96 0.52 -6.36
N SER A 29 6.77 0.54 -6.94
CA SER A 29 5.59 0.97 -6.20
C SER A 29 4.37 0.14 -6.58
N ALA A 30 3.38 0.17 -5.68
CA ALA A 30 2.12 -0.53 -5.87
C ALA A 30 1.00 0.29 -5.25
N GLU A 31 -0.19 0.15 -5.83
CA GLU A 31 -1.39 0.77 -5.26
C GLU A 31 -1.98 -0.13 -4.21
N VAL A 32 -2.49 0.46 -3.13
CA VAL A 32 -3.09 -0.28 -2.03
C VAL A 32 -4.59 -0.03 -2.01
N TYR A 33 -5.34 -1.12 -1.97
CA TYR A 33 -6.80 -1.09 -1.92
C TYR A 33 -7.30 -1.81 -0.67
N VAL A 34 -8.43 -1.36 -0.15
CA VAL A 34 -9.19 -2.11 0.84
C VAL A 34 -10.51 -2.44 0.19
N GLY A 35 -10.71 -3.72 -0.13
CA GLY A 35 -11.82 -4.10 -0.99
C GLY A 35 -11.64 -3.46 -2.35
N GLU A 36 -12.59 -2.65 -2.77
CA GLU A 36 -12.52 -1.96 -4.06
C GLU A 36 -12.08 -0.49 -3.93
N GLU A 37 -11.82 -0.04 -2.71
CA GLU A 37 -11.49 1.35 -2.47
C GLU A 37 -9.98 1.58 -2.46
N PHE A 38 -9.51 2.50 -3.31
CA PHE A 38 -8.12 2.92 -3.33
C PHE A 38 -7.82 3.74 -2.07
N VAL A 39 -6.77 3.33 -1.33
CA VAL A 39 -6.43 4.01 -0.09
C VAL A 39 -5.03 4.61 -0.06
N GLY A 40 -4.12 4.12 -0.87
CA GLY A 40 -2.78 4.68 -0.83
C GLY A 40 -1.81 3.98 -1.76
N VAL A 41 -0.54 4.28 -1.56
CA VAL A 41 0.56 3.78 -2.40
C VAL A 41 1.69 3.30 -1.51
N VAL A 42 2.28 2.17 -1.87
CA VAL A 42 3.51 1.67 -1.26
C VAL A 42 4.63 1.86 -2.26
N PHE A 43 5.77 2.34 -1.82
CA PHE A 43 6.93 2.50 -2.68
C PHE A 43 8.21 2.16 -1.92
N GLN A 44 9.24 1.80 -2.68
CA GLN A 44 10.51 1.43 -2.09
C GLN A 44 11.17 2.64 -1.45
N ASP A 45 11.71 2.44 -0.25
CA ASP A 45 12.45 3.48 0.46
C ASP A 45 13.87 3.52 -0.12
N GLU A 46 14.22 4.62 -0.75
CA GLU A 46 15.54 4.76 -1.37
C GLU A 46 16.66 4.90 -0.35
N ASP A 47 16.33 5.34 0.84
CA ASP A 47 17.31 5.54 1.90
C ASP A 47 17.65 4.27 2.66
N GLU A 48 16.85 3.22 2.52
CA GLU A 48 17.03 2.01 3.30
C GLU A 48 16.67 0.80 2.44
N ASP A 49 17.70 0.06 2.02
CA ASP A 49 17.52 -1.11 1.16
C ASP A 49 16.58 -2.13 1.77
N GLY A 50 15.63 -2.57 0.97
CA GLY A 50 14.70 -3.60 1.38
C GLY A 50 13.52 -3.11 2.19
N SER A 51 13.47 -1.81 2.48
CA SER A 51 12.35 -1.22 3.21
C SER A 51 11.39 -0.51 2.27
N TYR A 52 10.14 -0.38 2.71
CA TYR A 52 9.08 0.24 1.93
C TYR A 52 8.32 1.24 2.78
N MET A 53 7.79 2.25 2.11
CA MET A 53 6.94 3.25 2.74
C MET A 53 5.52 3.12 2.22
N PHE A 54 4.56 3.28 3.12
CA PHE A 54 3.15 3.32 2.75
C PHE A 54 2.63 4.74 2.97
N GLU A 55 2.14 5.37 1.91
CA GLU A 55 1.53 6.68 1.99
C GLU A 55 0.05 6.58 1.70
N MET A 56 -0.74 7.24 2.53
CA MET A 56 -2.17 7.24 2.43
C MET A 56 -2.70 8.66 2.57
N ALA A 57 -3.52 9.09 1.62
CA ALA A 57 -4.16 10.40 1.70
C ALA A 57 -5.43 10.30 2.54
N ILE A 58 -5.61 11.26 3.45
CA ILE A 58 -6.86 11.37 4.21
C ILE A 58 -7.55 12.64 3.75
N LEU A 59 -8.59 12.47 2.97
CA LEU A 59 -9.27 13.60 2.36
C LEU A 59 -10.21 14.26 3.36
N ALA A 60 -10.31 15.59 3.27
CA ALA A 60 -11.21 16.33 4.17
C ALA A 60 -12.66 15.83 4.10
N GLU A 61 -13.09 15.44 2.91
CA GLU A 61 -14.46 14.94 2.69
C GLU A 61 -14.73 13.60 3.38
N ASP A 62 -13.67 12.85 3.72
CA ASP A 62 -13.80 11.56 4.38
C ASP A 62 -13.77 11.68 5.91
N LEU A 63 -13.49 12.85 6.42
CA LEU A 63 -13.45 13.08 7.87
C LEU A 63 -14.83 13.43 8.40
N PRO A 64 -15.16 12.99 9.64
CA PRO A 64 -16.46 13.32 10.24
C PRO A 64 -16.58 14.79 10.62
#